data_9413fb7ede5dd1c5963ae1bad3e52633
#
_entry.id   9413fb7ede5dd1c5963ae1bad3e52633
#
_cell.length_a   1.000
_cell.length_b   1.000
_cell.length_c   1.000
_cell.angle_alpha   90.00
_cell.angle_beta   90.00
_cell.angle_gamma   90.00
#
_symmetry.space_group_name_H-M   'P 1'
#
loop_
_entity.id
_entity.type
_entity.pdbx_description
1 polymer ?
#
loop_
_entity_poly.entity_id
_entity_poly.type
_entity_poly.pdbx_seq_one_letter_code
_entity_poly.pdbx_strand_id
1 'polypeptide(L)'
;MDVRRRRFLKVACGALAAAGLVELGARTGLQPFKGFSIRRSDADIHPVLGDLPEDVHDRAILRMSELNRLPWFEKNEDGDLQLAAGADIPSIIDCHTHVGWSQGVGADIDMTRHCPVRYFFDHESPQDFLHVQMHPTATEAHELARETKWTLVRTPRRNKTHTAANLLAEMERFHHERSVLLAVEIPVRSRHMDQTLRAAHMDSRLTPFMAVHPWPWNDAKIKRLETLLANGVRGLKFHPVFQFTAPDAPEPMQLFEWCVANDVVVLTHTGFTGREPAFLRALSEPERFRKPLKTFPNLKMIFAHTGSRARFPEALAVAKDFQDQVWLEFTGQPVPNIKTLLDQYDPEKLVYGSDWPYYPLSVSLARFMVATSGREHLRPAILRDNFARLMKLDEA
;
A
#
# COMPACT_ATOMS: atom_id res chain seq x y z
N MET A 1 -33.99 -7.63 23.10
CA MET A 1 -33.16 -7.06 22.01
C MET A 1 -31.83 -7.78 22.06
N ASP A 2 -31.46 -8.48 20.97
CA ASP A 2 -30.28 -9.35 20.88
C ASP A 2 -28.98 -8.59 21.19
N VAL A 3 -28.07 -9.21 21.93
CA VAL A 3 -26.76 -8.67 22.31
C VAL A 3 -25.97 -8.21 21.09
N ARG A 4 -26.11 -8.90 19.94
CA ARG A 4 -25.51 -8.50 18.66
C ARG A 4 -26.08 -7.17 18.15
N ARG A 5 -27.38 -6.96 18.28
CA ARG A 5 -28.07 -5.73 17.85
C ARG A 5 -27.73 -4.54 18.75
N ARG A 6 -27.53 -4.76 20.06
CA ARG A 6 -27.03 -3.72 21.00
C ARG A 6 -25.58 -3.33 20.72
N ARG A 7 -24.71 -4.30 20.40
CA ARG A 7 -23.33 -4.01 19.99
C ARG A 7 -23.28 -3.26 18.67
N PHE A 8 -24.08 -3.65 17.69
CA PHE A 8 -24.19 -2.97 16.40
C PHE A 8 -24.61 -1.51 16.56
N LEU A 9 -25.67 -1.24 17.33
CA LEU A 9 -26.14 0.13 17.58
C LEU A 9 -25.08 0.98 18.30
N LYS A 10 -24.37 0.44 19.28
CA LYS A 10 -23.30 1.17 19.98
C LYS A 10 -22.14 1.53 19.07
N VAL A 11 -21.76 0.65 18.15
CA VAL A 11 -20.67 0.89 17.19
C VAL A 11 -21.11 1.86 16.08
N ALA A 12 -22.33 1.71 15.57
CA ALA A 12 -22.88 2.62 14.57
C ALA A 12 -23.07 4.04 15.17
N CYS A 13 -23.58 4.14 16.38
CA CYS A 13 -23.66 5.42 17.09
C CYS A 13 -22.28 6.01 17.41
N GLY A 14 -21.30 5.17 17.78
CA GLY A 14 -19.92 5.60 17.99
C GLY A 14 -19.24 6.12 16.72
N ALA A 15 -19.43 5.45 15.58
CA ALA A 15 -18.91 5.88 14.29
C ALA A 15 -19.58 7.17 13.78
N LEU A 16 -20.89 7.30 13.96
CA LEU A 16 -21.63 8.52 13.63
C LEU A 16 -21.27 9.67 14.59
N ALA A 17 -21.06 9.40 15.86
CA ALA A 17 -20.58 10.38 16.83
C ALA A 17 -19.14 10.82 16.53
N ALA A 18 -18.26 9.90 16.14
CA ALA A 18 -16.89 10.23 15.72
C ALA A 18 -16.88 11.08 14.45
N ALA A 19 -17.69 10.74 13.44
CA ALA A 19 -17.85 11.57 12.23
C ALA A 19 -18.45 12.95 12.56
N GLY A 20 -19.42 13.01 13.45
CA GLY A 20 -20.02 14.26 13.93
C GLY A 20 -19.03 15.12 14.74
N LEU A 21 -18.18 14.50 15.57
CA LEU A 21 -17.11 15.17 16.31
C LEU A 21 -16.01 15.71 15.39
N VAL A 22 -15.64 14.97 14.35
CA VAL A 22 -14.71 15.44 13.31
C VAL A 22 -15.29 16.65 12.61
N GLU A 23 -16.57 16.61 12.21
CA GLU A 23 -17.23 17.74 11.55
C GLU A 23 -17.38 18.94 12.49
N LEU A 24 -17.75 18.73 13.73
CA LEU A 24 -17.86 19.77 14.75
C LEU A 24 -16.48 20.39 15.05
N GLY A 25 -15.45 19.56 15.22
CA GLY A 25 -14.08 20.01 15.45
C GLY A 25 -13.55 20.81 14.26
N ALA A 26 -13.86 20.41 13.02
CA ALA A 26 -13.52 21.15 11.82
C ALA A 26 -14.20 22.53 11.78
N ARG A 27 -15.48 22.60 12.15
CA ARG A 27 -16.26 23.85 12.18
C ARG A 27 -15.85 24.80 13.32
N THR A 28 -15.46 24.25 14.46
CA THR A 28 -15.07 25.03 15.65
C THR A 28 -13.58 25.36 15.70
N GLY A 29 -12.77 24.83 14.78
CA GLY A 29 -11.33 25.09 14.73
C GLY A 29 -10.53 24.45 15.86
N LEU A 30 -11.10 23.45 16.54
CA LEU A 30 -10.40 22.70 17.60
C LEU A 30 -9.26 21.86 17.03
N GLN A 31 -8.11 21.89 17.68
CA GLN A 31 -7.01 20.94 17.39
C GLN A 31 -7.47 19.50 17.70
N PRO A 32 -7.20 18.51 16.84
CA PRO A 32 -6.36 18.48 15.62
C PRO A 32 -7.08 18.85 14.32
N PHE A 33 -8.28 19.37 14.35
CA PHE A 33 -9.18 19.58 13.20
C PHE A 33 -9.08 20.97 12.57
N LYS A 34 -8.21 21.83 13.05
CA LYS A 34 -8.02 23.19 12.52
C LYS A 34 -7.55 23.14 11.07
N GLY A 35 -8.35 23.72 10.18
CA GLY A 35 -8.06 23.73 8.74
C GLY A 35 -8.80 22.69 7.91
N PHE A 36 -9.62 21.83 8.53
CA PHE A 36 -10.47 20.88 7.80
C PHE A 36 -11.69 21.61 7.22
N SER A 37 -11.84 21.57 5.93
CA SER A 37 -13.06 22.03 5.26
C SER A 37 -13.67 20.85 4.49
N ILE A 38 -14.89 20.46 4.85
CA ILE A 38 -15.68 19.44 4.15
C ILE A 38 -16.46 20.11 3.01
N ARG A 39 -15.81 20.92 2.21
CA ARG A 39 -16.41 21.31 0.93
C ARG A 39 -16.09 20.23 -0.09
N ARG A 40 -17.11 19.53 -0.58
CA ARG A 40 -17.01 18.79 -1.84
C ARG A 40 -16.65 19.81 -2.92
N SER A 41 -15.44 19.75 -3.43
CA SER A 41 -15.17 20.27 -4.75
C SER A 41 -15.42 19.12 -5.73
N ASP A 42 -16.53 19.17 -6.44
CA ASP A 42 -16.81 18.25 -7.56
C ASP A 42 -15.84 18.48 -8.73
N ALA A 43 -14.95 19.47 -8.61
CA ALA A 43 -13.99 19.87 -9.64
C ALA A 43 -12.73 18.97 -9.71
N ASP A 44 -12.49 18.08 -8.74
CA ASP A 44 -11.31 17.21 -8.71
C ASP A 44 -11.59 15.75 -9.12
N ILE A 45 -12.74 15.45 -9.68
CA ILE A 45 -12.94 14.24 -10.46
C ILE A 45 -12.26 14.53 -11.79
N HIS A 46 -10.99 14.19 -11.88
CA HIS A 46 -10.28 14.24 -13.15
C HIS A 46 -11.07 13.49 -14.21
N PRO A 47 -11.11 14.04 -15.44
CA PRO A 47 -11.82 13.39 -16.52
C PRO A 47 -11.35 11.93 -16.58
N VAL A 48 -12.29 11.03 -16.50
CA VAL A 48 -12.18 9.69 -17.04
C VAL A 48 -11.45 9.87 -18.38
N LEU A 49 -10.30 9.21 -18.52
CA LEU A 49 -9.53 9.04 -19.75
C LEU A 49 -10.10 9.89 -20.90
N GLY A 50 -9.62 11.12 -21.06
CA GLY A 50 -9.74 11.80 -22.32
C GLY A 50 -9.13 10.86 -23.36
N ASP A 51 -9.83 10.68 -24.43
CA ASP A 51 -9.54 9.76 -25.53
C ASP A 51 -8.05 9.45 -25.68
N LEU A 52 -7.69 8.19 -25.40
CA LEU A 52 -6.37 7.71 -25.77
C LEU A 52 -6.24 7.92 -27.28
N PRO A 53 -5.12 8.48 -27.79
CA PRO A 53 -4.91 8.64 -29.22
C PRO A 53 -5.15 7.30 -29.94
N GLU A 54 -5.86 7.31 -31.07
CA GLU A 54 -6.19 6.10 -31.83
C GLU A 54 -4.97 5.24 -32.20
N ASP A 55 -3.79 5.85 -32.34
CA ASP A 55 -2.51 5.19 -32.64
C ASP A 55 -1.94 4.37 -31.45
N VAL A 56 -2.46 4.56 -30.24
CA VAL A 56 -2.06 3.79 -29.05
C VAL A 56 -2.76 2.43 -29.00
N HIS A 57 -3.92 2.28 -29.64
CA HIS A 57 -4.74 1.09 -29.58
C HIS A 57 -4.09 -0.17 -30.16
N ASP A 58 -3.27 -0.05 -31.19
CA ASP A 58 -2.68 -1.22 -31.88
C ASP A 58 -1.43 -1.79 -31.19
N ARG A 59 -0.82 -1.07 -30.24
CA ARG A 59 0.43 -1.47 -29.57
C ARG A 59 0.34 -1.51 -28.05
N ALA A 60 -0.61 -0.83 -27.44
CA ALA A 60 -0.78 -0.76 -26.01
C ALA A 60 -1.23 -2.10 -25.41
N ILE A 61 -0.77 -2.40 -24.20
CA ILE A 61 -1.34 -3.47 -23.37
C ILE A 61 -2.47 -2.84 -22.58
N LEU A 62 -3.70 -3.11 -22.98
CA LEU A 62 -4.88 -2.46 -22.44
C LEU A 62 -5.55 -3.25 -21.32
N ARG A 63 -5.25 -4.56 -21.20
CA ARG A 63 -5.82 -5.45 -20.19
C ARG A 63 -4.76 -6.33 -19.56
N MET A 64 -4.98 -6.76 -18.32
CA MET A 64 -4.08 -7.71 -17.67
C MET A 64 -3.96 -9.01 -18.47
N SER A 65 -5.07 -9.49 -19.03
CA SER A 65 -5.10 -10.70 -19.86
C SER A 65 -4.23 -10.62 -21.12
N GLU A 66 -3.77 -9.43 -21.51
CA GLU A 66 -2.87 -9.19 -22.66
C GLU A 66 -1.39 -9.15 -22.26
N LEU A 67 -1.05 -9.23 -20.97
CA LEU A 67 0.34 -9.24 -20.50
C LEU A 67 1.16 -10.40 -21.06
N ASN A 68 0.50 -11.49 -21.50
CA ASN A 68 1.16 -12.60 -22.21
C ASN A 68 1.75 -12.22 -23.59
N ARG A 69 1.52 -11.00 -24.09
CA ARG A 69 2.21 -10.43 -25.25
C ARG A 69 3.65 -9.97 -24.92
N LEU A 70 3.96 -9.81 -23.63
CA LEU A 70 5.30 -9.54 -23.15
C LEU A 70 6.08 -10.86 -23.01
N PRO A 71 7.40 -10.87 -23.31
CA PRO A 71 8.18 -12.10 -23.38
C PRO A 71 8.34 -12.84 -22.04
N TRP A 72 8.00 -12.18 -20.94
CA TRP A 72 8.15 -12.73 -19.58
C TRP A 72 6.91 -13.46 -19.08
N PHE A 73 5.79 -13.39 -19.81
CA PHE A 73 4.50 -13.91 -19.32
C PHE A 73 3.88 -14.88 -20.34
N GLU A 74 3.24 -15.89 -19.82
CA GLU A 74 2.43 -16.85 -20.60
C GLU A 74 1.14 -17.17 -19.85
N LYS A 75 0.22 -17.85 -20.54
CA LYS A 75 -0.98 -18.40 -19.91
C LYS A 75 -0.78 -19.89 -19.66
N ASN A 76 -1.09 -20.35 -18.44
CA ASN A 76 -1.12 -21.76 -18.11
C ASN A 76 -2.33 -22.48 -18.77
N GLU A 77 -2.48 -23.78 -18.50
CA GLU A 77 -3.57 -24.62 -19.04
C GLU A 77 -4.96 -24.12 -18.61
N ASP A 78 -5.08 -23.51 -17.45
CA ASP A 78 -6.32 -22.93 -16.92
C ASP A 78 -6.61 -21.53 -17.50
N GLY A 79 -5.69 -20.96 -18.28
CA GLY A 79 -5.77 -19.61 -18.84
C GLY A 79 -5.29 -18.51 -17.89
N ASP A 80 -4.79 -18.87 -16.73
CA ASP A 80 -4.22 -17.93 -15.77
C ASP A 80 -2.83 -17.45 -16.20
N LEU A 81 -2.54 -16.18 -15.95
CA LEU A 81 -1.24 -15.59 -16.23
C LEU A 81 -0.18 -16.10 -15.24
N GLN A 82 0.97 -16.48 -15.78
CA GLN A 82 2.16 -16.89 -15.02
C GLN A 82 3.43 -16.40 -15.70
N LEU A 83 4.59 -16.59 -15.07
CA LEU A 83 5.87 -16.36 -15.74
C LEU A 83 6.09 -17.39 -16.84
N ALA A 84 6.61 -16.94 -17.98
CA ALA A 84 6.95 -17.80 -19.10
C ALA A 84 8.09 -18.75 -18.72
N ALA A 85 8.01 -19.98 -19.21
CA ALA A 85 9.07 -20.95 -19.04
C ALA A 85 10.39 -20.40 -19.63
N GLY A 86 11.43 -20.27 -18.80
CA GLY A 86 12.71 -19.69 -19.20
C GLY A 86 12.80 -18.16 -19.16
N ALA A 87 11.80 -17.48 -18.62
CA ALA A 87 11.94 -16.07 -18.30
C ALA A 87 13.06 -15.86 -17.28
N ASP A 88 14.09 -15.07 -17.67
CA ASP A 88 15.19 -14.72 -16.77
C ASP A 88 14.75 -13.62 -15.80
N ILE A 89 14.03 -14.06 -14.75
CA ILE A 89 13.56 -13.20 -13.68
C ILE A 89 14.15 -13.69 -12.36
N PRO A 90 14.91 -12.85 -11.66
CA PRO A 90 15.44 -13.19 -10.34
C PRO A 90 14.31 -13.50 -9.34
N SER A 91 14.68 -14.16 -8.26
CA SER A 91 13.80 -14.29 -7.09
C SER A 91 13.35 -12.93 -6.60
N ILE A 92 12.09 -12.81 -6.16
CA ILE A 92 11.44 -11.55 -5.83
C ILE A 92 11.10 -11.49 -4.36
N ILE A 93 11.46 -10.39 -3.71
CA ILE A 93 10.91 -9.99 -2.41
C ILE A 93 9.96 -8.81 -2.64
N ASP A 94 8.69 -9.05 -2.40
CA ASP A 94 7.66 -8.03 -2.48
C ASP A 94 7.52 -7.34 -1.12
N CYS A 95 7.94 -6.08 -1.03
CA CYS A 95 7.92 -5.34 0.22
C CYS A 95 6.55 -4.72 0.55
N HIS A 96 5.54 -4.89 -0.32
CA HIS A 96 4.26 -4.19 -0.18
C HIS A 96 3.06 -5.04 -0.61
N THR A 97 2.49 -5.78 0.35
CA THR A 97 1.25 -6.54 0.14
C THR A 97 0.29 -6.38 1.31
N HIS A 98 -0.99 -6.64 1.08
CA HIS A 98 -2.04 -6.56 2.09
C HIS A 98 -2.93 -7.78 2.06
N VAL A 99 -3.20 -8.39 3.21
CA VAL A 99 -4.15 -9.50 3.33
C VAL A 99 -5.29 -9.12 4.27
N GLY A 100 -6.48 -9.63 3.99
CA GLY A 100 -7.58 -9.64 4.94
C GLY A 100 -7.98 -8.31 5.51
N TRP A 101 -7.96 -7.24 4.74
CA TRP A 101 -8.29 -5.92 5.24
C TRP A 101 -9.72 -5.84 5.77
N SER A 102 -9.85 -5.83 7.08
CA SER A 102 -11.10 -5.65 7.79
C SER A 102 -10.95 -4.52 8.78
N GLN A 103 -11.64 -3.44 8.54
CA GLN A 103 -11.67 -2.27 9.43
C GLN A 103 -12.88 -2.39 10.38
N GLY A 104 -12.67 -2.30 11.68
CA GLY A 104 -13.74 -2.26 12.67
C GLY A 104 -14.24 -3.64 13.14
N VAL A 105 -15.57 -3.83 13.21
CA VAL A 105 -16.23 -5.03 13.75
C VAL A 105 -16.25 -6.21 12.77
N GLY A 106 -15.49 -6.10 11.68
CA GLY A 106 -15.46 -7.08 10.62
C GLY A 106 -15.25 -8.51 11.12
N ALA A 107 -15.92 -9.45 10.46
CA ALA A 107 -15.70 -10.87 10.70
C ALA A 107 -14.26 -11.26 10.39
N ASP A 108 -13.75 -12.24 11.10
CA ASP A 108 -12.50 -12.88 10.75
C ASP A 108 -12.58 -13.40 9.30
N ILE A 109 -11.52 -13.13 8.52
CA ILE A 109 -11.37 -13.66 7.18
C ILE A 109 -10.63 -14.98 7.31
N ASP A 110 -11.18 -16.00 6.69
CA ASP A 110 -10.50 -17.29 6.57
C ASP A 110 -9.33 -17.16 5.59
N MET A 111 -8.12 -17.10 6.13
CA MET A 111 -6.90 -16.92 5.37
C MET A 111 -6.49 -18.14 4.55
N THR A 112 -7.07 -19.32 4.85
CA THR A 112 -6.80 -20.58 4.12
C THR A 112 -7.66 -20.73 2.87
N ARG A 113 -8.67 -19.88 2.70
CA ARG A 113 -9.63 -19.99 1.63
C ARG A 113 -9.01 -19.65 0.26
N HIS A 114 -9.06 -20.58 -0.67
CA HIS A 114 -8.84 -20.36 -2.10
C HIS A 114 -10.14 -19.91 -2.79
N CYS A 115 -10.08 -18.82 -3.57
CA CYS A 115 -11.18 -18.33 -4.38
C CYS A 115 -10.64 -17.30 -5.40
N PRO A 116 -11.38 -17.00 -6.48
CA PRO A 116 -11.00 -15.95 -7.40
C PRO A 116 -10.79 -14.61 -6.69
N VAL A 117 -9.63 -14.00 -6.87
CA VAL A 117 -9.29 -12.72 -6.26
C VAL A 117 -10.11 -11.60 -6.91
N ARG A 118 -10.70 -10.76 -6.09
CA ARG A 118 -11.39 -9.54 -6.54
C ARG A 118 -10.50 -8.34 -6.20
N TYR A 119 -9.66 -7.97 -7.12
CA TYR A 119 -8.76 -6.82 -6.96
C TYR A 119 -9.52 -5.51 -6.74
N PHE A 120 -8.86 -4.51 -6.19
CA PHE A 120 -9.47 -3.19 -5.96
C PHE A 120 -9.68 -2.42 -7.26
N PHE A 121 -8.86 -2.67 -8.28
CA PHE A 121 -9.04 -2.12 -9.62
C PHE A 121 -9.47 -3.20 -10.59
N ASP A 122 -10.29 -2.82 -11.58
CA ASP A 122 -10.61 -3.69 -12.71
C ASP A 122 -9.44 -3.66 -13.70
N HIS A 123 -8.76 -4.78 -13.79
CA HIS A 123 -7.61 -4.94 -14.67
C HIS A 123 -7.98 -5.44 -16.06
N GLU A 124 -9.26 -5.65 -16.32
CA GLU A 124 -9.78 -6.04 -17.64
C GLU A 124 -10.51 -4.89 -18.35
N SER A 125 -10.79 -3.78 -17.67
CA SER A 125 -11.23 -2.54 -18.33
C SER A 125 -10.08 -1.93 -19.14
N PRO A 126 -10.31 -1.54 -20.40
CA PRO A 126 -9.25 -1.00 -21.26
C PRO A 126 -8.57 0.23 -20.66
N GLN A 127 -7.30 0.11 -20.36
CA GLN A 127 -6.42 1.20 -19.91
C GLN A 127 -5.02 0.90 -20.43
N ASP A 128 -4.19 1.90 -20.67
CA ASP A 128 -2.78 1.64 -20.97
C ASP A 128 -2.06 1.18 -19.67
N PHE A 129 -1.96 -0.13 -19.50
CA PHE A 129 -1.41 -0.77 -18.32
C PHE A 129 0.04 -0.38 -17.99
N LEU A 130 0.81 0.00 -19.00
CA LEU A 130 2.23 0.26 -18.83
C LEU A 130 2.53 1.75 -18.60
N HIS A 131 1.83 2.63 -19.32
CA HIS A 131 2.23 4.03 -19.42
C HIS A 131 1.37 5.00 -18.62
N VAL A 132 0.19 4.60 -18.20
CA VAL A 132 -0.68 5.43 -17.35
C VAL A 132 -0.90 4.82 -15.98
N GLN A 133 -1.09 5.67 -15.00
CA GLN A 133 -1.50 5.19 -13.68
C GLN A 133 -2.95 4.71 -13.75
N MET A 134 -3.17 3.47 -13.33
CA MET A 134 -4.49 2.86 -13.38
C MET A 134 -5.52 3.61 -12.54
N HIS A 135 -6.71 3.69 -13.08
CA HIS A 135 -7.88 4.30 -12.45
C HIS A 135 -9.03 3.32 -12.41
N PRO A 136 -9.87 3.34 -11.35
CA PRO A 136 -11.16 2.70 -11.45
C PRO A 136 -12.01 3.45 -12.46
N THR A 137 -12.81 2.71 -13.19
CA THR A 137 -13.95 3.26 -13.93
C THR A 137 -14.89 4.01 -12.97
N ALA A 138 -15.76 4.87 -13.50
CA ALA A 138 -16.74 5.59 -12.66
C ALA A 138 -17.61 4.63 -11.84
N THR A 139 -18.00 3.48 -12.42
CA THR A 139 -18.77 2.44 -11.74
C THR A 139 -17.99 1.82 -10.57
N GLU A 140 -16.73 1.45 -10.79
CA GLU A 140 -15.86 0.90 -9.74
C GLU A 140 -15.57 1.91 -8.65
N ALA A 141 -15.30 3.17 -9.00
CA ALA A 141 -15.09 4.23 -8.03
C ALA A 141 -16.31 4.38 -7.11
N HIS A 142 -17.53 4.27 -7.67
CA HIS A 142 -18.77 4.30 -6.90
C HIS A 142 -18.94 3.04 -6.01
N GLU A 143 -18.63 1.86 -6.53
CA GLU A 143 -18.64 0.62 -5.75
C GLU A 143 -17.62 0.65 -4.61
N LEU A 144 -16.39 1.05 -4.88
CA LEU A 144 -15.34 1.19 -3.88
C LEU A 144 -15.72 2.18 -2.78
N ALA A 145 -16.29 3.34 -3.16
CA ALA A 145 -16.78 4.32 -2.19
C ALA A 145 -17.90 3.75 -1.31
N ARG A 146 -18.81 2.97 -1.91
CA ARG A 146 -19.87 2.27 -1.18
C ARG A 146 -19.31 1.19 -0.26
N GLU A 147 -18.37 0.36 -0.74
CA GLU A 147 -17.72 -0.68 0.06
C GLU A 147 -16.94 -0.07 1.22
N THR A 148 -16.19 1.02 0.98
CA THR A 148 -15.40 1.72 2.01
C THR A 148 -16.30 2.22 3.16
N LYS A 149 -17.48 2.75 2.87
CA LYS A 149 -18.43 3.17 3.92
C LYS A 149 -18.87 2.01 4.82
N TRP A 150 -18.90 0.80 4.28
CA TRP A 150 -19.33 -0.38 5.01
C TRP A 150 -18.19 -1.14 5.71
N THR A 151 -16.92 -0.82 5.40
CA THR A 151 -15.76 -1.53 6.02
C THR A 151 -15.71 -1.37 7.54
N LEU A 152 -16.26 -0.28 8.08
CA LEU A 152 -16.33 -0.06 9.53
C LEU A 152 -17.26 -1.02 10.26
N VAL A 153 -18.29 -1.53 9.59
CA VAL A 153 -19.35 -2.36 10.22
C VAL A 153 -19.37 -3.79 9.72
N ARG A 154 -18.83 -4.05 8.55
CA ARG A 154 -18.73 -5.42 7.98
C ARG A 154 -17.54 -5.51 7.03
N THR A 155 -17.01 -6.72 6.85
CA THR A 155 -16.00 -6.99 5.83
C THR A 155 -16.67 -7.08 4.46
N PRO A 156 -16.29 -6.23 3.47
CA PRO A 156 -16.79 -6.32 2.11
C PRO A 156 -16.52 -7.69 1.49
N ARG A 157 -17.36 -8.10 0.53
CA ARG A 157 -17.17 -9.39 -0.16
C ARG A 157 -15.84 -9.47 -0.87
N ARG A 158 -15.36 -8.38 -1.45
CA ARG A 158 -14.06 -8.23 -2.10
C ARG A 158 -12.94 -8.59 -1.13
N ASN A 159 -12.89 -7.94 0.03
CA ASN A 159 -11.84 -8.13 1.02
C ASN A 159 -11.76 -9.57 1.58
N LYS A 160 -12.85 -10.34 1.48
CA LYS A 160 -12.86 -11.76 1.85
C LYS A 160 -12.12 -12.67 0.87
N THR A 161 -11.73 -12.14 -0.29
CA THR A 161 -10.91 -12.84 -1.28
C THR A 161 -9.42 -12.53 -1.13
N HIS A 162 -9.07 -11.58 -0.27
CA HIS A 162 -7.67 -11.17 -0.04
C HIS A 162 -7.08 -12.04 1.08
N THR A 163 -6.93 -13.32 0.78
CA THR A 163 -6.47 -14.35 1.72
C THR A 163 -4.98 -14.65 1.54
N ALA A 164 -4.34 -15.20 2.55
CA ALA A 164 -2.96 -15.66 2.43
C ALA A 164 -2.82 -16.77 1.39
N ALA A 165 -3.79 -17.69 1.32
CA ALA A 165 -3.79 -18.77 0.33
C ALA A 165 -3.81 -18.23 -1.12
N ASN A 166 -4.59 -17.18 -1.39
CA ASN A 166 -4.62 -16.56 -2.72
C ASN A 166 -3.32 -15.81 -3.04
N LEU A 167 -2.74 -15.10 -2.06
CA LEU A 167 -1.44 -14.44 -2.25
C LEU A 167 -0.35 -15.46 -2.53
N LEU A 168 -0.27 -16.54 -1.76
CA LEU A 168 0.70 -17.62 -1.96
C LEU A 168 0.58 -18.25 -3.35
N ALA A 169 -0.64 -18.49 -3.84
CA ALA A 169 -0.84 -19.01 -5.18
C ALA A 169 -0.35 -18.06 -6.29
N GLU A 170 -0.49 -16.74 -6.10
CA GLU A 170 0.13 -15.78 -7.04
C GLU A 170 1.65 -15.74 -6.89
N MET A 171 2.18 -15.79 -5.67
CA MET A 171 3.62 -15.85 -5.42
C MET A 171 4.28 -17.01 -6.16
N GLU A 172 3.66 -18.20 -6.16
CA GLU A 172 4.15 -19.36 -6.94
C GLU A 172 4.20 -19.05 -8.44
N ARG A 173 3.13 -18.47 -8.99
CA ARG A 173 3.05 -18.17 -10.43
C ARG A 173 4.05 -17.10 -10.88
N PHE A 174 4.48 -16.20 -9.97
CA PHE A 174 5.36 -15.08 -10.29
C PHE A 174 6.71 -15.11 -9.54
N HIS A 175 7.13 -16.28 -9.06
CA HIS A 175 8.44 -16.54 -8.42
C HIS A 175 8.77 -15.60 -7.25
N HIS A 176 7.78 -15.22 -6.45
CA HIS A 176 8.02 -14.45 -5.24
C HIS A 176 8.50 -15.38 -4.12
N GLU A 177 9.74 -15.17 -3.66
CA GLU A 177 10.28 -15.94 -2.53
C GLU A 177 9.72 -15.44 -1.19
N ARG A 178 9.31 -14.15 -1.14
CA ARG A 178 8.82 -13.52 0.09
C ARG A 178 7.86 -12.39 -0.23
N SER A 179 6.83 -12.24 0.61
CA SER A 179 5.93 -11.09 0.60
C SER A 179 5.81 -10.49 1.99
N VAL A 180 5.95 -9.17 2.07
CA VAL A 180 5.77 -8.41 3.31
C VAL A 180 4.29 -8.05 3.47
N LEU A 181 3.69 -8.52 4.55
CA LEU A 181 2.30 -8.26 4.88
C LEU A 181 2.17 -6.97 5.69
N LEU A 182 1.55 -5.97 5.12
CA LEU A 182 1.36 -4.67 5.73
C LEU A 182 -0.04 -4.53 6.33
N ALA A 183 -0.12 -4.47 7.64
CA ALA A 183 -1.34 -4.09 8.32
C ALA A 183 -1.52 -2.57 8.32
N VAL A 184 -2.76 -2.09 8.34
CA VAL A 184 -3.10 -0.68 8.57
C VAL A 184 -4.07 -0.59 9.74
N GLU A 185 -3.60 -0.08 10.87
CA GLU A 185 -4.40 0.12 12.07
C GLU A 185 -5.05 1.50 12.04
N ILE A 186 -6.37 1.52 11.93
CA ILE A 186 -7.17 2.76 11.94
C ILE A 186 -7.52 3.18 13.37
N PRO A 187 -7.95 4.44 13.60
CA PRO A 187 -8.47 4.85 14.90
C PRO A 187 -9.64 3.97 15.35
N VAL A 188 -9.82 3.86 16.64
CA VAL A 188 -10.94 3.25 17.37
C VAL A 188 -10.79 1.75 17.61
N ARG A 189 -10.79 0.88 16.65
CA ARG A 189 -10.65 -0.57 16.87
C ARG A 189 -10.34 -1.27 15.56
N SER A 190 -9.09 -1.48 15.30
CA SER A 190 -8.65 -2.28 14.20
C SER A 190 -8.14 -3.64 14.72
N ARG A 191 -8.30 -4.67 13.89
CA ARG A 191 -7.75 -6.01 14.10
C ARG A 191 -6.93 -6.46 12.90
N HIS A 192 -6.53 -5.51 12.07
CA HIS A 192 -5.81 -5.85 10.85
C HIS A 192 -4.45 -6.48 11.17
N MET A 193 -3.77 -5.96 12.20
CA MET A 193 -2.50 -6.55 12.66
C MET A 193 -2.67 -8.00 13.12
N ASP A 194 -3.73 -8.31 13.88
CA ASP A 194 -3.98 -9.67 14.35
C ASP A 194 -4.28 -10.63 13.19
N GLN A 195 -4.96 -10.18 12.15
CA GLN A 195 -5.21 -10.97 10.93
C GLN A 195 -3.93 -11.17 10.13
N THR A 196 -3.12 -10.13 10.01
CA THR A 196 -1.81 -10.17 9.33
C THR A 196 -0.87 -11.16 10.01
N LEU A 197 -0.82 -11.19 11.34
CA LEU A 197 -0.03 -12.19 12.09
C LEU A 197 -0.54 -13.61 11.84
N ARG A 198 -1.86 -13.83 11.85
CA ARG A 198 -2.41 -15.17 11.51
C ARG A 198 -2.03 -15.62 10.11
N ALA A 199 -2.09 -14.72 9.13
CA ALA A 199 -1.64 -15.01 7.77
C ALA A 199 -0.16 -15.35 7.72
N ALA A 200 0.69 -14.58 8.40
CA ALA A 200 2.14 -14.81 8.45
C ALA A 200 2.52 -16.15 9.08
N HIS A 201 1.71 -16.68 10.01
CA HIS A 201 1.94 -18.00 10.60
C HIS A 201 1.61 -19.17 9.65
N MET A 202 0.99 -18.93 8.49
CA MET A 202 0.63 -20.00 7.56
C MET A 202 1.82 -20.42 6.69
N ASP A 203 2.72 -19.51 6.38
CA ASP A 203 3.88 -19.78 5.53
C ASP A 203 5.04 -18.84 5.88
N SER A 204 6.24 -19.35 5.99
CA SER A 204 7.45 -18.58 6.36
C SER A 204 7.86 -17.53 5.33
N ARG A 205 7.32 -17.60 4.11
CA ARG A 205 7.52 -16.57 3.07
C ARG A 205 6.70 -15.31 3.33
N LEU A 206 5.73 -15.35 4.22
CA LEU A 206 4.88 -14.21 4.59
C LEU A 206 5.46 -13.51 5.81
N THR A 207 6.01 -12.33 5.61
CA THR A 207 6.69 -11.56 6.68
C THR A 207 5.81 -10.38 7.13
N PRO A 208 5.32 -10.35 8.38
CA PRO A 208 4.49 -9.25 8.85
C PRO A 208 5.32 -8.02 9.19
N PHE A 209 4.83 -6.83 8.85
CA PHE A 209 5.26 -5.58 9.43
C PHE A 209 4.33 -5.18 10.58
N MET A 210 4.88 -4.51 11.60
CA MET A 210 4.10 -3.96 12.69
C MET A 210 3.12 -2.91 12.19
N ALA A 211 1.98 -2.80 12.86
CA ALA A 211 1.10 -1.66 12.71
C ALA A 211 0.48 -1.30 14.05
N VAL A 212 0.54 -0.02 14.37
CA VAL A 212 -0.18 0.59 15.51
C VAL A 212 -0.72 1.94 15.07
N HIS A 213 -1.88 2.32 15.58
CA HIS A 213 -2.32 3.71 15.43
C HIS A 213 -1.50 4.59 16.38
N PRO A 214 -0.82 5.65 15.92
CA PRO A 214 0.09 6.41 16.78
C PRO A 214 -0.64 7.11 17.94
N TRP A 215 -1.89 7.53 17.75
CA TRP A 215 -2.66 8.20 18.81
C TRP A 215 -3.60 7.25 19.56
N PRO A 216 -3.72 7.38 20.91
CA PRO A 216 -2.79 8.06 21.79
C PRO A 216 -1.49 7.28 21.91
N TRP A 217 -0.35 7.95 21.99
CA TRP A 217 0.93 7.31 22.29
C TRP A 217 0.99 7.00 23.79
N ASN A 218 1.20 5.74 24.16
CA ASN A 218 1.19 5.28 25.53
C ASN A 218 1.92 3.95 25.73
N ASP A 219 2.16 3.56 26.99
CA ASP A 219 2.90 2.36 27.36
C ASP A 219 2.30 1.06 26.80
N ALA A 220 0.98 0.98 26.69
CA ALA A 220 0.33 -0.21 26.12
C ALA A 220 0.72 -0.43 24.65
N LYS A 221 0.88 0.65 23.88
CA LYS A 221 1.34 0.57 22.50
C LYS A 221 2.83 0.25 22.39
N ILE A 222 3.63 0.88 23.26
CA ILE A 222 5.07 0.58 23.34
C ILE A 222 5.25 -0.90 23.65
N LYS A 223 4.59 -1.41 24.67
CA LYS A 223 4.62 -2.84 25.02
C LYS A 223 4.18 -3.76 23.87
N ARG A 224 3.16 -3.36 23.11
CA ARG A 224 2.72 -4.12 21.92
C ARG A 224 3.81 -4.16 20.84
N LEU A 225 4.46 -3.03 20.55
CA LEU A 225 5.56 -2.96 19.62
C LEU A 225 6.78 -3.77 20.07
N GLU A 226 7.15 -3.67 21.34
CA GLU A 226 8.21 -4.49 21.95
C GLU A 226 7.92 -5.98 21.84
N THR A 227 6.66 -6.39 22.08
CA THR A 227 6.24 -7.78 21.91
C THR A 227 6.40 -8.24 20.46
N LEU A 228 5.99 -7.43 19.48
CA LEU A 228 6.17 -7.75 18.06
C LEU A 228 7.65 -7.83 17.69
N LEU A 229 8.46 -6.90 18.17
CA LEU A 229 9.91 -6.88 17.97
C LEU A 229 10.57 -8.12 18.54
N ALA A 230 10.21 -8.53 19.76
CA ALA A 230 10.72 -9.76 20.39
C ALA A 230 10.35 -11.03 19.62
N ASN A 231 9.25 -11.01 18.86
CA ASN A 231 8.82 -12.08 17.96
C ASN A 231 9.40 -11.95 16.54
N GLY A 232 10.44 -11.16 16.34
CA GLY A 232 11.18 -11.07 15.09
C GLY A 232 10.60 -10.12 14.03
N VAL A 233 9.52 -9.37 14.33
CA VAL A 233 8.98 -8.37 13.38
C VAL A 233 9.87 -7.13 13.37
N ARG A 234 10.42 -6.76 12.22
CA ARG A 234 11.46 -5.71 12.08
C ARG A 234 11.04 -4.48 11.29
N GLY A 235 9.87 -4.46 10.70
CA GLY A 235 9.35 -3.32 9.94
C GLY A 235 8.05 -2.79 10.51
N LEU A 236 7.71 -1.54 10.17
CA LEU A 236 6.49 -0.87 10.60
C LEU A 236 5.78 -0.24 9.39
N LYS A 237 4.47 -0.45 9.26
CA LYS A 237 3.63 0.28 8.29
C LYS A 237 3.02 1.51 8.94
N PHE A 238 3.26 2.67 8.32
CA PHE A 238 2.60 3.93 8.62
C PHE A 238 1.75 4.38 7.43
N HIS A 239 0.50 4.81 7.67
CA HIS A 239 -0.39 5.24 6.60
C HIS A 239 -1.13 6.53 6.99
N PRO A 240 -0.61 7.71 6.64
CA PRO A 240 -1.14 8.99 7.10
C PRO A 240 -2.65 9.16 6.87
N VAL A 241 -3.12 8.81 5.66
CA VAL A 241 -4.53 8.96 5.27
C VAL A 241 -5.46 8.08 6.08
N PHE A 242 -5.18 6.78 6.18
CA PHE A 242 -6.04 5.85 6.91
C PHE A 242 -5.91 5.95 8.43
N GLN A 243 -4.78 6.44 8.90
CA GLN A 243 -4.55 6.72 10.31
C GLN A 243 -4.94 8.15 10.72
N PHE A 244 -5.46 8.95 9.79
CA PHE A 244 -5.90 10.32 10.02
C PHE A 244 -4.88 11.20 10.76
N THR A 245 -3.60 11.00 10.49
CA THR A 245 -2.51 11.73 11.16
C THR A 245 -1.36 12.00 10.20
N ALA A 246 -0.80 13.21 10.29
CA ALA A 246 0.33 13.59 9.47
C ALA A 246 1.66 13.09 10.07
N PRO A 247 2.69 12.78 9.27
CA PRO A 247 3.96 12.26 9.77
C PRO A 247 4.71 13.25 10.68
N ASP A 248 4.44 14.54 10.56
CA ASP A 248 5.05 15.62 11.35
C ASP A 248 4.25 15.98 12.63
N ALA A 249 3.18 15.24 12.93
CA ALA A 249 2.39 15.40 14.16
C ALA A 249 3.14 14.79 15.38
N PRO A 250 2.80 15.22 16.62
CA PRO A 250 3.54 14.79 17.81
C PRO A 250 3.63 13.29 18.02
N GLU A 251 2.52 12.56 17.85
CA GLU A 251 2.47 11.12 18.13
C GLU A 251 3.19 10.28 17.06
N PRO A 252 3.07 10.52 15.74
CA PRO A 252 3.95 9.91 14.75
C PRO A 252 5.43 10.22 14.98
N MET A 253 5.78 11.42 15.44
CA MET A 253 7.18 11.72 15.77
C MET A 253 7.70 10.84 16.91
N GLN A 254 6.90 10.59 17.96
CA GLN A 254 7.26 9.67 19.05
C GLN A 254 7.35 8.20 18.54
N LEU A 255 6.47 7.80 17.62
CA LEU A 255 6.54 6.48 16.99
C LEU A 255 7.84 6.33 16.18
N PHE A 256 8.23 7.34 15.41
CA PHE A 256 9.48 7.31 14.62
C PHE A 256 10.73 7.34 15.51
N GLU A 257 10.70 8.08 16.62
CA GLU A 257 11.76 8.02 17.62
C GLU A 257 11.93 6.60 18.18
N TRP A 258 10.83 5.93 18.50
CA TRP A 258 10.85 4.53 18.92
C TRP A 258 11.40 3.60 17.82
N CYS A 259 11.03 3.83 16.55
CA CYS A 259 11.55 3.05 15.42
C CYS A 259 13.07 3.19 15.29
N VAL A 260 13.60 4.41 15.43
CA VAL A 260 15.06 4.66 15.38
C VAL A 260 15.77 3.95 16.53
N ALA A 261 15.24 4.06 17.75
CA ALA A 261 15.83 3.43 18.93
C ALA A 261 15.89 1.88 18.84
N ASN A 262 15.04 1.27 18.02
CA ASN A 262 14.92 -0.18 17.86
C ASN A 262 15.35 -0.70 16.47
N ASP A 263 15.99 0.12 15.64
CA ASP A 263 16.40 -0.20 14.24
C ASP A 263 15.25 -0.76 13.39
N VAL A 264 14.06 -0.17 13.51
CA VAL A 264 12.85 -0.57 12.79
C VAL A 264 12.69 0.27 11.52
N VAL A 265 12.61 -0.38 10.36
CA VAL A 265 12.36 0.26 9.07
C VAL A 265 10.89 0.65 8.97
N VAL A 266 10.60 1.88 8.54
CA VAL A 266 9.23 2.38 8.36
C VAL A 266 8.86 2.37 6.89
N LEU A 267 7.87 1.57 6.48
CA LEU A 267 7.25 1.69 5.17
C LEU A 267 6.02 2.58 5.28
N THR A 268 6.03 3.69 4.57
CA THR A 268 4.96 4.69 4.66
C THR A 268 4.30 4.96 3.33
N HIS A 269 2.97 5.13 3.35
CA HIS A 269 2.24 5.65 2.20
C HIS A 269 2.60 7.12 1.98
N THR A 270 2.95 7.50 0.74
CA THR A 270 3.30 8.87 0.36
C THR A 270 2.45 9.36 -0.80
N GLY A 271 2.08 10.64 -0.76
CA GLY A 271 1.22 11.24 -1.77
C GLY A 271 -0.23 10.76 -1.68
N PHE A 272 -0.97 10.94 -2.76
CA PHE A 272 -2.37 10.57 -2.86
C PHE A 272 -2.79 10.27 -4.29
N THR A 273 -3.87 9.49 -4.44
CA THR A 273 -4.38 9.06 -5.74
C THR A 273 -5.33 10.07 -6.37
N GLY A 274 -5.79 11.06 -5.58
CA GLY A 274 -6.82 12.03 -5.98
C GLY A 274 -8.25 11.59 -5.60
N ARG A 275 -8.42 10.39 -5.04
CA ARG A 275 -9.73 9.85 -4.60
C ARG A 275 -10.04 10.19 -3.16
N GLU A 276 -9.01 10.40 -2.37
CA GLU A 276 -9.12 10.78 -0.98
C GLU A 276 -9.79 12.15 -0.87
N PRO A 277 -10.67 12.35 0.13
CA PRO A 277 -11.18 13.68 0.43
C PRO A 277 -10.04 14.70 0.57
N ALA A 278 -10.23 15.92 0.09
CA ALA A 278 -9.19 16.94 0.04
C ALA A 278 -8.46 17.15 1.38
N PHE A 279 -9.20 17.07 2.50
CA PHE A 279 -8.62 17.23 3.83
C PHE A 279 -7.69 16.09 4.24
N LEU A 280 -7.86 14.89 3.68
CA LEU A 280 -6.98 13.76 3.94
C LEU A 280 -5.71 13.79 3.07
N ARG A 281 -5.78 14.40 1.89
CA ARG A 281 -4.62 14.52 0.99
C ARG A 281 -3.46 15.23 1.65
N ALA A 282 -3.76 16.31 2.39
CA ALA A 282 -2.76 17.08 3.12
C ALA A 282 -1.98 16.29 4.18
N LEU A 283 -2.50 15.15 4.62
CA LEU A 283 -1.83 14.30 5.62
C LEU A 283 -0.65 13.51 5.04
N SER A 284 -0.67 13.20 3.74
CA SER A 284 0.33 12.37 3.05
C SER A 284 1.20 13.15 2.06
N GLU A 285 1.18 14.49 2.14
CA GLU A 285 2.08 15.33 1.34
C GLU A 285 3.54 14.99 1.62
N PRO A 286 4.37 14.73 0.59
CA PRO A 286 5.77 14.34 0.78
C PRO A 286 6.58 15.33 1.61
N GLU A 287 6.33 16.63 1.49
CA GLU A 287 7.00 17.68 2.25
C GLU A 287 6.91 17.50 3.78
N ARG A 288 5.84 16.87 4.27
CA ARG A 288 5.66 16.62 5.71
C ARG A 288 6.66 15.61 6.29
N PHE A 289 7.23 14.75 5.43
CA PHE A 289 8.25 13.78 5.85
C PHE A 289 9.63 14.44 6.09
N ARG A 290 9.83 15.66 5.62
CA ARG A 290 11.10 16.39 5.89
C ARG A 290 11.35 16.60 7.37
N LYS A 291 10.30 16.86 8.16
CA LYS A 291 10.47 17.09 9.60
C LYS A 291 10.97 15.83 10.33
N PRO A 292 10.31 14.64 10.24
CA PRO A 292 10.86 13.45 10.88
C PRO A 292 12.23 13.05 10.35
N LEU A 293 12.51 13.14 9.05
CA LEU A 293 13.82 12.82 8.47
C LEU A 293 14.93 13.75 8.98
N LYS A 294 14.64 15.04 9.10
CA LYS A 294 15.58 16.01 9.72
C LYS A 294 15.82 15.75 11.20
N THR A 295 14.73 15.41 11.94
CA THR A 295 14.79 15.23 13.39
C THR A 295 15.54 13.95 13.76
N PHE A 296 15.42 12.91 12.95
CA PHE A 296 15.95 11.58 13.20
C PHE A 296 16.89 11.12 12.07
N PRO A 297 18.18 11.49 12.08
CA PRO A 297 19.10 11.16 10.99
C PRO A 297 19.27 9.66 10.70
N ASN A 298 18.98 8.80 11.68
CA ASN A 298 19.06 7.34 11.54
C ASN A 298 17.71 6.69 11.17
N LEU A 299 16.66 7.47 10.92
CA LEU A 299 15.36 6.95 10.51
C LEU A 299 15.44 6.40 9.09
N LYS A 300 15.08 5.11 8.93
CA LYS A 300 15.03 4.44 7.64
C LYS A 300 13.58 4.39 7.17
N MET A 301 13.28 5.01 6.03
CA MET A 301 11.94 5.05 5.47
C MET A 301 11.88 4.49 4.05
N ILE A 302 10.87 3.67 3.76
CA ILE A 302 10.47 3.30 2.40
C ILE A 302 9.26 4.16 2.04
N PHE A 303 9.39 5.00 1.02
CA PHE A 303 8.30 5.79 0.46
C PHE A 303 7.52 4.93 -0.52
N ALA A 304 6.44 4.30 -0.04
CA ALA A 304 5.55 3.54 -0.89
C ALA A 304 4.87 4.43 -1.91
N HIS A 305 4.73 3.88 -3.13
CA HIS A 305 4.13 4.55 -4.30
C HIS A 305 4.89 5.79 -4.78
N THR A 306 6.02 6.15 -4.19
CA THR A 306 6.82 7.34 -4.51
C THR A 306 5.94 8.56 -4.84
N GLY A 307 5.13 9.00 -3.85
CA GLY A 307 4.23 10.15 -4.04
C GLY A 307 2.91 9.83 -4.72
N SER A 308 2.61 8.55 -4.98
CA SER A 308 1.41 8.13 -5.68
C SER A 308 1.24 8.87 -7.02
N ARG A 309 0.00 9.03 -7.52
CA ARG A 309 -0.25 9.69 -8.80
C ARG A 309 0.07 11.19 -8.76
N ALA A 310 -0.27 11.85 -7.66
CA ALA A 310 -0.38 13.31 -7.67
C ALA A 310 0.88 14.03 -7.15
N ARG A 311 1.83 13.30 -6.56
CA ARG A 311 3.00 13.90 -5.87
C ARG A 311 4.33 13.17 -6.17
N PHE A 312 4.43 12.55 -7.34
CA PHE A 312 5.64 11.84 -7.75
C PHE A 312 6.90 12.76 -7.74
N PRO A 313 6.88 13.95 -8.39
CA PRO A 313 8.05 14.83 -8.40
C PRO A 313 8.45 15.31 -7.00
N GLU A 314 7.47 15.63 -6.15
CA GLU A 314 7.71 16.12 -4.80
C GLU A 314 8.28 15.01 -3.90
N ALA A 315 7.78 13.78 -4.03
CA ALA A 315 8.32 12.65 -3.28
C ALA A 315 9.76 12.33 -3.69
N LEU A 316 10.06 12.35 -4.99
CA LEU A 316 11.41 12.18 -5.50
C LEU A 316 12.35 13.30 -5.00
N ALA A 317 11.89 14.55 -4.98
CA ALA A 317 12.67 15.67 -4.46
C ALA A 317 13.01 15.51 -2.96
N VAL A 318 12.02 15.15 -2.14
CA VAL A 318 12.25 14.85 -0.72
C VAL A 318 13.22 13.68 -0.56
N ALA A 319 13.05 12.61 -1.32
CA ALA A 319 13.92 11.45 -1.24
C ALA A 319 15.38 11.79 -1.58
N LYS A 320 15.62 12.62 -2.62
CA LYS A 320 16.96 13.08 -2.99
C LYS A 320 17.64 13.87 -1.89
N ASP A 321 16.90 14.73 -1.18
CA ASP A 321 17.44 15.52 -0.07
C ASP A 321 17.77 14.66 1.18
N PHE A 322 17.21 13.46 1.28
CA PHE A 322 17.40 12.50 2.37
C PHE A 322 17.79 11.11 1.86
N GLN A 323 18.64 11.04 0.85
CA GLN A 323 18.95 9.81 0.13
C GLN A 323 19.53 8.70 1.04
N ASP A 324 20.25 9.05 2.09
CA ASP A 324 20.80 8.06 3.02
C ASP A 324 19.72 7.35 3.85
N GLN A 325 18.56 7.99 4.04
CA GLN A 325 17.47 7.55 4.91
C GLN A 325 16.27 6.98 4.16
N VAL A 326 16.12 7.30 2.84
CA VAL A 326 14.90 7.00 2.08
C VAL A 326 15.18 5.95 1.02
N TRP A 327 14.32 4.95 0.95
CA TRP A 327 14.16 4.00 -0.15
C TRP A 327 12.88 4.31 -0.88
N LEU A 328 12.86 4.12 -2.20
CA LEU A 328 11.67 4.37 -3.01
C LEU A 328 11.06 3.06 -3.50
N GLU A 329 9.79 2.89 -3.25
CA GLU A 329 8.96 1.82 -3.77
C GLU A 329 7.98 2.41 -4.79
N PHE A 330 7.84 1.78 -5.95
CA PHE A 330 7.21 2.38 -7.12
C PHE A 330 5.88 1.74 -7.52
N THR A 331 5.22 1.02 -6.63
CA THR A 331 3.89 0.45 -6.92
C THR A 331 2.92 1.49 -7.46
N GLY A 332 2.19 1.11 -8.47
CA GLY A 332 1.21 1.98 -9.11
C GLY A 332 1.83 3.03 -10.04
N GLN A 333 3.15 3.21 -10.05
CA GLN A 333 3.80 4.14 -10.98
C GLN A 333 3.80 3.57 -12.41
N PRO A 334 3.55 4.40 -13.44
CA PRO A 334 3.66 4.00 -14.82
C PRO A 334 5.14 3.86 -15.24
N VAL A 335 5.40 3.13 -16.32
CA VAL A 335 6.74 2.89 -16.86
C VAL A 335 7.58 4.17 -17.00
N PRO A 336 7.06 5.31 -17.50
CA PRO A 336 7.86 6.53 -17.58
C PRO A 336 8.38 7.02 -16.23
N ASN A 337 7.58 6.91 -15.17
CA ASN A 337 8.01 7.32 -13.83
C ASN A 337 9.05 6.35 -13.25
N ILE A 338 8.90 5.03 -13.49
CA ILE A 338 9.89 4.04 -13.05
C ILE A 338 11.23 4.31 -13.79
N LYS A 339 11.21 4.60 -15.09
CA LYS A 339 12.41 5.01 -15.83
C LYS A 339 13.05 6.28 -15.23
N THR A 340 12.23 7.25 -14.87
CA THR A 340 12.73 8.46 -14.16
C THR A 340 13.43 8.13 -12.85
N LEU A 341 12.90 7.18 -12.05
CA LEU A 341 13.58 6.72 -10.84
C LEU A 341 14.93 6.06 -11.15
N LEU A 342 14.97 5.18 -12.14
CA LEU A 342 16.21 4.52 -12.60
C LEU A 342 17.28 5.50 -13.12
N ASP A 343 16.87 6.65 -13.65
CA ASP A 343 17.76 7.68 -14.17
C ASP A 343 18.21 8.68 -13.09
N GLN A 344 17.39 8.93 -12.09
CA GLN A 344 17.54 10.10 -11.21
C GLN A 344 17.72 9.76 -9.74
N TYR A 345 17.60 8.50 -9.35
CA TYR A 345 17.76 8.04 -7.98
C TYR A 345 18.77 6.89 -7.92
N ASP A 346 19.34 6.66 -6.74
CA ASP A 346 20.27 5.55 -6.52
C ASP A 346 19.55 4.21 -6.70
N PRO A 347 19.94 3.36 -7.66
CA PRO A 347 19.32 2.05 -7.85
C PRO A 347 19.41 1.13 -6.63
N GLU A 348 20.40 1.30 -5.74
CA GLU A 348 20.52 0.54 -4.48
C GLU A 348 19.48 0.95 -3.43
N LYS A 349 18.79 2.05 -3.65
CA LYS A 349 17.71 2.58 -2.81
C LYS A 349 16.32 2.38 -3.43
N LEU A 350 16.23 1.62 -4.53
CA LEU A 350 14.95 1.21 -5.11
C LEU A 350 14.57 -0.17 -4.60
N VAL A 351 13.32 -0.36 -4.21
CA VAL A 351 12.78 -1.64 -3.75
C VAL A 351 11.47 -1.96 -4.45
N TYR A 352 11.23 -3.25 -4.69
CA TYR A 352 10.03 -3.72 -5.38
C TYR A 352 8.88 -3.94 -4.40
N GLY A 353 7.67 -3.53 -4.81
CA GLY A 353 6.41 -3.82 -4.16
C GLY A 353 5.28 -3.91 -5.18
N SER A 354 4.23 -4.66 -4.87
CA SER A 354 3.07 -4.84 -5.75
C SER A 354 1.83 -4.10 -5.30
N ASP A 355 1.69 -3.84 -4.01
CA ASP A 355 0.47 -3.38 -3.35
C ASP A 355 -0.71 -4.36 -3.57
N TRP A 356 -0.39 -5.66 -3.69
CA TRP A 356 -1.44 -6.68 -3.74
C TRP A 356 -2.38 -6.53 -2.53
N PRO A 357 -3.69 -6.56 -2.67
CA PRO A 357 -4.51 -6.86 -3.84
C PRO A 357 -5.08 -5.61 -4.54
N TYR A 358 -4.47 -4.44 -4.41
CA TYR A 358 -4.83 -3.29 -5.24
C TYR A 358 -4.46 -3.56 -6.69
N TYR A 359 -3.28 -4.14 -6.90
CA TYR A 359 -2.80 -4.64 -8.19
C TYR A 359 -2.49 -6.13 -8.09
N PRO A 360 -2.72 -6.93 -9.16
CA PRO A 360 -2.13 -8.26 -9.31
C PRO A 360 -0.61 -8.17 -9.30
N LEU A 361 0.08 -9.22 -8.84
CA LEU A 361 1.56 -9.27 -8.86
C LEU A 361 2.11 -9.07 -10.27
N SER A 362 1.42 -9.60 -11.27
CA SER A 362 1.80 -9.48 -12.70
C SER A 362 1.87 -8.06 -13.20
N VAL A 363 0.99 -7.16 -12.77
CA VAL A 363 0.94 -5.77 -13.27
C VAL A 363 2.15 -4.97 -12.83
N SER A 364 2.48 -5.01 -11.54
CA SER A 364 3.66 -4.32 -11.02
C SER A 364 4.95 -4.88 -11.61
N LEU A 365 5.04 -6.21 -11.73
CA LEU A 365 6.18 -6.87 -12.34
C LEU A 365 6.34 -6.50 -13.82
N ALA A 366 5.25 -6.52 -14.61
CA ALA A 366 5.28 -6.15 -16.02
C ALA A 366 5.82 -4.73 -16.24
N ARG A 367 5.33 -3.76 -15.45
CA ARG A 367 5.82 -2.37 -15.51
C ARG A 367 7.31 -2.27 -15.22
N PHE A 368 7.76 -2.96 -14.17
CA PHE A 368 9.18 -2.99 -13.80
C PHE A 368 10.04 -3.64 -14.90
N MET A 369 9.62 -4.79 -15.43
CA MET A 369 10.36 -5.49 -16.48
C MET A 369 10.49 -4.65 -17.75
N VAL A 370 9.43 -3.95 -18.16
CA VAL A 370 9.46 -3.02 -19.31
C VAL A 370 10.34 -1.80 -19.01
N ALA A 371 10.26 -1.24 -17.80
CA ALA A 371 11.07 -0.07 -17.42
C ALA A 371 12.57 -0.38 -17.40
N THR A 372 12.94 -1.63 -17.06
CA THR A 372 14.33 -2.10 -16.96
C THR A 372 14.84 -2.77 -18.25
N SER A 373 14.11 -2.73 -19.37
CA SER A 373 14.61 -3.19 -20.66
C SER A 373 15.85 -2.40 -21.06
N GLY A 374 16.95 -3.11 -21.36
CA GLY A 374 18.28 -2.54 -21.58
C GLY A 374 19.06 -2.22 -20.29
N ARG A 375 18.51 -2.56 -19.13
CA ARG A 375 19.12 -2.37 -17.79
C ARG A 375 18.88 -3.60 -16.91
N GLU A 376 18.90 -4.78 -17.50
CA GLU A 376 18.58 -6.06 -16.87
C GLU A 376 19.45 -6.34 -15.65
N HIS A 377 20.69 -5.85 -15.66
CA HIS A 377 21.64 -5.98 -14.54
C HIS A 377 21.16 -5.33 -13.23
N LEU A 378 20.17 -4.41 -13.28
CA LEU A 378 19.57 -3.79 -12.08
C LEU A 378 18.48 -4.65 -11.44
N ARG A 379 17.94 -5.64 -12.17
CA ARG A 379 16.79 -6.44 -11.71
C ARG A 379 17.05 -7.20 -10.42
N PRO A 380 18.17 -7.93 -10.24
CA PRO A 380 18.42 -8.66 -8.99
C PRO A 380 18.43 -7.73 -7.76
N ALA A 381 19.13 -6.60 -7.88
CA ALA A 381 19.23 -5.64 -6.80
C ALA A 381 17.86 -5.10 -6.39
N ILE A 382 17.04 -4.63 -7.36
CA ILE A 382 15.76 -3.95 -7.08
C ILE A 382 14.66 -4.96 -6.69
N LEU A 383 14.63 -6.13 -7.34
CA LEU A 383 13.61 -7.15 -7.05
C LEU A 383 13.84 -7.84 -5.71
N ARG A 384 15.10 -7.91 -5.21
CA ARG A 384 15.43 -8.69 -4.03
C ARG A 384 16.45 -8.03 -3.11
N ASP A 385 17.69 -7.83 -3.59
CA ASP A 385 18.86 -7.66 -2.72
C ASP A 385 18.84 -6.38 -1.92
N ASN A 386 18.30 -5.29 -2.48
CA ASN A 386 18.20 -4.01 -1.79
C ASN A 386 17.30 -4.09 -0.56
N PHE A 387 16.14 -4.75 -0.70
CA PHE A 387 15.24 -4.95 0.42
C PHE A 387 15.81 -5.97 1.43
N ALA A 388 16.41 -7.05 0.95
CA ALA A 388 17.06 -8.06 1.81
C ALA A 388 18.17 -7.42 2.67
N ARG A 389 19.02 -6.59 2.06
CA ARG A 389 20.07 -5.82 2.75
C ARG A 389 19.50 -4.83 3.77
N LEU A 390 18.48 -4.05 3.38
CA LEU A 390 17.82 -3.09 4.27
C LEU A 390 17.25 -3.77 5.52
N MET A 391 16.66 -4.94 5.35
CA MET A 391 16.01 -5.69 6.40
C MET A 391 16.93 -6.74 7.08
N LYS A 392 18.18 -6.87 6.63
CA LYS A 392 19.17 -7.85 7.13
C LYS A 392 18.65 -9.30 7.06
N LEU A 393 17.96 -9.66 5.97
CA LEU A 393 17.30 -10.97 5.84
C LEU A 393 18.28 -12.12 5.62
N ASP A 394 19.42 -11.85 4.98
CA ASP A 394 20.42 -12.85 4.67
C ASP A 394 21.48 -13.00 5.82
N GLU A 395 21.33 -12.25 6.91
CA GLU A 395 22.21 -12.27 8.09
C GLU A 395 21.64 -13.12 9.25
N ALA A 396 20.44 -13.70 9.08
CA ALA A 396 19.66 -14.38 10.12
C ALA A 396 19.85 -15.90 10.14
#